data_0f0b5d7bdf48ea4ae6480438191b4ab8
#
_entry.id   0f0b5d7bdf48ea4ae6480438191b4ab8
#
_cell.length_a   1.000
_cell.length_b   1.000
_cell.length_c   1.000
_cell.angle_alpha   90.00
_cell.angle_beta   90.00
_cell.angle_gamma   90.00
#
_symmetry.space_group_name_H-M   'P 1'
#
loop_
_entity.id
_entity.type
_entity.pdbx_description
1 polymer ?
#
loop_
_entity_poly.entity_id
_entity_poly.type
_entity_poly.pdbx_seq_one_letter_code
_entity_poly.pdbx_strand_id
1 'polypeptide(L)'
;VLFDYKPLSETDLHLYVNVGGDFGANKGTVVVPDYAAMNFVNGGENNRYYNTRSNQLIETYFNYKKDLAAGKVKTDWTGGYSFQKWRSYAENLPNLRYNGDTLAPANPFPYDVDNALMSFYGRSNINILGKYLITATLRSDGSSRFSPESRWGLFPSVALGWNVLEEDLFKSLKGSKVSSLKVRASIGVTGQQDIYNDYGYIANYAYGTGTAQYQFGDNFYNVLRPDAYDYFLEWEKTRTTNFGLDLGMFKNRVNASLDLY
;
A
#
# COMPACT_ATOMS: atom_id res chain seq x y z
N VAL A 1 -4.51 15.76 9.31
CA VAL A 1 -4.11 17.19 9.46
C VAL A 1 -2.84 17.40 8.67
N LEU A 2 -2.82 18.41 7.81
CA LEU A 2 -1.64 18.78 7.01
C LEU A 2 -1.14 20.15 7.48
N PHE A 3 0.14 20.22 7.76
CA PHE A 3 0.86 21.47 8.04
C PHE A 3 1.80 21.78 6.88
N ASP A 4 1.75 23.01 6.38
CA ASP A 4 2.66 23.53 5.35
C ASP A 4 3.44 24.69 5.97
N TYR A 5 4.76 24.61 5.91
CA TYR A 5 5.67 25.61 6.44
C TYR A 5 6.70 26.01 5.38
N LYS A 6 6.76 27.32 5.09
CA LYS A 6 7.75 27.91 4.18
C LYS A 6 8.86 28.56 5.00
N PRO A 7 10.02 27.89 5.19
CA PRO A 7 11.08 28.37 6.09
C PRO A 7 11.78 29.65 5.63
N LEU A 8 11.83 29.86 4.30
CA LEU A 8 12.55 30.99 3.70
C LEU A 8 11.65 31.69 2.69
N SER A 9 11.39 32.99 2.88
CA SER A 9 10.50 33.76 1.99
C SER A 9 11.01 33.89 0.56
N GLU A 10 12.34 33.90 0.37
CA GLU A 10 12.99 34.07 -0.92
C GLU A 10 13.17 32.76 -1.73
N THR A 11 12.88 31.61 -1.11
CA THR A 11 13.02 30.31 -1.74
C THR A 11 11.65 29.63 -1.86
N ASP A 12 11.44 28.86 -2.91
CA ASP A 12 10.25 28.02 -3.04
C ASP A 12 10.52 26.64 -2.41
N LEU A 13 10.84 26.67 -1.11
CA LEU A 13 11.01 25.51 -0.27
C LEU A 13 9.84 25.41 0.72
N HIS A 14 9.13 24.31 0.67
CA HIS A 14 8.04 23.99 1.58
C HIS A 14 8.35 22.72 2.36
N LEU A 15 8.02 22.72 3.63
CA LEU A 15 8.09 21.56 4.51
C LEU A 15 6.67 21.16 4.90
N TYR A 16 6.34 19.90 4.72
CA TYR A 16 5.01 19.36 4.98
C TYR A 16 5.07 18.33 6.09
N VAL A 17 4.10 18.39 7.01
CA VAL A 17 3.83 17.34 7.98
C VAL A 17 2.36 16.96 7.86
N ASN A 18 2.10 15.70 7.54
CA ASN A 18 0.77 15.14 7.42
C ASN A 18 0.59 14.06 8.50
N VAL A 19 -0.46 14.22 9.32
CA VAL A 19 -0.85 13.25 10.34
C VAL A 19 -2.28 12.83 10.09
N GLY A 20 -2.49 11.54 9.95
CA GLY A 20 -3.79 10.93 9.72
C GLY A 20 -4.07 9.78 10.69
N GLY A 21 -5.34 9.57 10.98
CA GLY A 21 -5.78 8.42 11.76
C GLY A 21 -7.22 8.06 11.41
N ASP A 22 -7.46 6.76 11.30
CA ASP A 22 -8.79 6.16 11.14
C ASP A 22 -8.97 5.10 12.22
N PHE A 23 -10.07 5.18 12.96
CA PHE A 23 -10.36 4.31 14.10
C PHE A 23 -11.81 3.82 13.99
N GLY A 24 -11.97 2.53 13.87
CA GLY A 24 -13.27 1.87 13.82
C GLY A 24 -13.45 0.90 14.96
N ALA A 25 -14.63 0.86 15.55
CA ALA A 25 -15.04 -0.15 16.49
C ALA A 25 -16.38 -0.75 16.05
N ASN A 26 -16.48 -2.05 16.09
CA ASN A 26 -17.66 -2.80 15.66
C ASN A 26 -18.05 -3.80 16.74
N LYS A 27 -19.29 -3.75 17.19
CA LYS A 27 -19.83 -4.69 18.16
C LYS A 27 -21.25 -5.06 17.81
N GLY A 28 -21.62 -6.27 18.12
CA GLY A 28 -22.99 -6.72 17.87
C GLY A 28 -23.24 -8.11 18.43
N THR A 29 -24.44 -8.58 18.12
CA THR A 29 -24.89 -9.92 18.50
C THR A 29 -25.50 -10.58 17.26
N VAL A 30 -25.18 -11.84 17.05
CA VAL A 30 -25.80 -12.71 16.06
C VAL A 30 -26.73 -13.66 16.81
N VAL A 31 -28.03 -13.60 16.53
CA VAL A 31 -29.03 -14.45 17.15
C VAL A 31 -29.72 -15.29 16.09
N VAL A 32 -29.64 -16.60 16.24
CA VAL A 32 -30.32 -17.58 15.41
C VAL A 32 -31.14 -18.49 16.31
N PRO A 33 -32.47 -18.56 16.16
CA PRO A 33 -33.31 -19.41 16.95
C PRO A 33 -32.94 -20.90 16.83
N ASP A 34 -33.19 -21.67 17.86
CA ASP A 34 -32.89 -23.10 17.94
C ASP A 34 -33.66 -23.97 16.94
N TYR A 35 -34.82 -23.51 16.46
CA TYR A 35 -35.60 -24.16 15.41
C TYR A 35 -35.18 -23.78 13.97
N ALA A 36 -34.24 -22.87 13.81
CA ALA A 36 -33.79 -22.46 12.46
C ALA A 36 -32.96 -23.57 11.81
N ALA A 37 -33.33 -23.98 10.61
CA ALA A 37 -32.71 -25.11 9.90
C ALA A 37 -31.19 -24.94 9.70
N MET A 38 -30.71 -23.70 9.57
CA MET A 38 -29.29 -23.40 9.37
C MET A 38 -28.42 -23.73 10.58
N ASN A 39 -28.96 -23.76 11.81
CA ASN A 39 -28.18 -23.99 13.04
C ASN A 39 -28.89 -24.87 14.07
N PHE A 40 -29.87 -25.67 13.63
CA PHE A 40 -30.68 -26.54 14.46
C PHE A 40 -29.83 -27.55 15.26
N VAL A 41 -28.83 -28.17 14.61
CA VAL A 41 -27.95 -29.17 15.23
C VAL A 41 -27.19 -28.61 16.45
N ASN A 42 -26.85 -27.33 16.40
CA ASN A 42 -26.14 -26.65 17.49
C ASN A 42 -27.09 -26.04 18.56
N GLY A 43 -28.40 -26.11 18.36
CA GLY A 43 -29.36 -25.48 19.28
C GLY A 43 -29.46 -23.96 19.11
N GLY A 44 -29.31 -23.48 17.87
CA GLY A 44 -29.32 -22.07 17.57
C GLY A 44 -27.99 -21.35 17.90
N GLU A 45 -28.03 -20.02 17.93
CA GLU A 45 -26.84 -19.18 18.14
C GLU A 45 -27.25 -17.90 18.90
N ASN A 46 -26.39 -17.44 19.82
CA ASN A 46 -26.51 -16.15 20.49
C ASN A 46 -25.09 -15.58 20.74
N ASN A 47 -24.37 -15.37 19.65
CA ASN A 47 -22.97 -14.98 19.71
C ASN A 47 -22.83 -13.46 19.72
N ARG A 48 -21.86 -12.98 20.48
CA ARG A 48 -21.45 -11.58 20.49
C ARG A 48 -20.13 -11.44 19.75
N TYR A 49 -19.92 -10.28 19.15
CA TYR A 49 -18.64 -9.94 18.57
C TYR A 49 -18.22 -8.52 18.94
N TYR A 50 -16.92 -8.33 19.10
CA TYR A 50 -16.29 -7.03 19.24
C TYR A 50 -14.99 -7.03 18.50
N ASN A 51 -14.84 -6.07 17.57
CA ASN A 51 -13.59 -5.88 16.85
C ASN A 51 -13.29 -4.38 16.69
N THR A 52 -12.00 -4.07 16.61
CA THR A 52 -11.51 -2.73 16.34
C THR A 52 -10.50 -2.75 15.21
N ARG A 53 -10.47 -1.66 14.44
CA ARG A 53 -9.44 -1.41 13.44
C ARG A 53 -8.89 -0.02 13.65
N SER A 54 -7.59 0.12 13.51
CA SER A 54 -6.94 1.43 13.50
C SER A 54 -5.93 1.51 12.39
N ASN A 55 -5.87 2.68 11.76
CA ASN A 55 -4.87 3.04 10.78
C ASN A 55 -4.30 4.38 11.19
N GLN A 56 -2.97 4.48 11.30
CA GLN A 56 -2.26 5.68 11.73
C GLN A 56 -1.20 6.00 10.70
N LEU A 57 -1.14 7.25 10.26
CA LEU A 57 -0.19 7.75 9.28
C LEU A 57 0.52 8.97 9.84
N ILE A 58 1.83 8.99 9.68
CA ILE A 58 2.64 10.20 9.76
C ILE A 58 3.51 10.28 8.51
N GLU A 59 3.48 11.43 7.86
CA GLU A 59 4.29 11.70 6.69
C GLU A 59 4.94 13.07 6.85
N THR A 60 6.21 13.16 6.52
CA THR A 60 6.93 14.43 6.48
C THR A 60 7.77 14.48 5.23
N TYR A 61 7.66 15.58 4.49
CA TYR A 61 8.41 15.76 3.27
C TYR A 61 8.70 17.23 2.99
N PHE A 62 9.73 17.48 2.20
CA PHE A 62 9.98 18.77 1.62
C PHE A 62 9.62 18.78 0.13
N ASN A 63 9.24 19.94 -0.38
CA ASN A 63 9.17 20.23 -1.80
C ASN A 63 10.00 21.51 -2.05
N TYR A 64 10.92 21.40 -3.00
CA TYR A 64 11.80 22.50 -3.38
C TYR A 64 11.75 22.72 -4.89
N LYS A 65 11.32 23.91 -5.29
CA LYS A 65 11.31 24.31 -6.69
C LYS A 65 12.35 25.37 -6.95
N LYS A 66 13.04 25.24 -8.07
CA LYS A 66 14.03 26.21 -8.50
C LYS A 66 14.13 26.30 -10.01
N ASP A 67 14.12 27.53 -10.48
CA ASP A 67 14.43 27.84 -11.87
C ASP A 67 15.93 28.13 -11.99
N LEU A 68 16.58 27.41 -12.90
CA LEU A 68 18.00 27.51 -13.21
C LEU A 68 18.19 28.05 -14.63
N ALA A 69 19.39 28.54 -14.95
CA ALA A 69 19.76 29.04 -16.27
C ALA A 69 18.75 30.07 -16.83
N ALA A 70 18.41 31.09 -16.00
CA ALA A 70 17.42 32.12 -16.34
C ALA A 70 16.07 31.57 -16.79
N GLY A 71 15.57 30.53 -16.10
CA GLY A 71 14.25 29.93 -16.36
C GLY A 71 14.23 28.86 -17.46
N LYS A 72 15.39 28.59 -18.07
CA LYS A 72 15.50 27.55 -19.11
C LYS A 72 15.40 26.13 -18.56
N VAL A 73 15.77 25.93 -17.30
CA VAL A 73 15.67 24.67 -16.61
C VAL A 73 14.83 24.88 -15.35
N LYS A 74 13.68 24.22 -15.29
CA LYS A 74 12.82 24.21 -14.09
C LYS A 74 12.99 22.90 -13.37
N THR A 75 13.22 22.97 -12.07
CA THR A 75 13.41 21.78 -11.24
C THR A 75 12.41 21.78 -10.07
N ASP A 76 11.91 20.58 -9.73
CA ASP A 76 11.02 20.34 -8.63
C ASP A 76 11.50 19.07 -7.91
N TRP A 77 11.92 19.22 -6.67
CA TRP A 77 12.48 18.16 -5.83
C TRP A 77 11.56 17.90 -4.68
N THR A 78 11.22 16.64 -4.48
CA THR A 78 10.47 16.19 -3.30
C THR A 78 11.26 15.10 -2.62
N GLY A 79 11.39 15.16 -1.30
CA GLY A 79 12.00 14.09 -0.54
C GLY A 79 11.33 13.98 0.82
N GLY A 80 11.14 12.77 1.31
CA GLY A 80 10.38 12.58 2.51
C GLY A 80 10.46 11.21 3.13
N TYR A 81 9.74 11.12 4.22
CA TYR A 81 9.56 9.95 5.04
C TYR A 81 8.07 9.75 5.30
N SER A 82 7.62 8.51 5.30
CA SER A 82 6.28 8.14 5.77
C SER A 82 6.34 6.90 6.65
N PHE A 83 5.48 6.88 7.65
CA PHE A 83 5.24 5.73 8.50
C PHE A 83 3.75 5.51 8.62
N GLN A 84 3.31 4.29 8.36
CA GLN A 84 1.91 3.90 8.49
C GLN A 84 1.82 2.60 9.28
N LYS A 85 0.88 2.56 10.23
CA LYS A 85 0.61 1.38 11.05
C LYS A 85 -0.87 1.03 10.97
N TRP A 86 -1.15 -0.24 10.72
CA TRP A 86 -2.49 -0.83 10.76
C TRP A 86 -2.55 -1.82 11.90
N ARG A 87 -3.64 -1.86 12.63
CA ARG A 87 -3.93 -2.86 13.63
C ARG A 87 -5.37 -3.32 13.50
N SER A 88 -5.56 -4.63 13.56
CA SER A 88 -6.87 -5.27 13.64
C SER A 88 -6.92 -6.11 14.91
N TYR A 89 -7.91 -5.86 15.73
CA TYR A 89 -8.15 -6.58 16.97
C TYR A 89 -9.57 -7.15 16.96
N ALA A 90 -9.71 -8.41 17.35
CA ALA A 90 -11.02 -9.02 17.59
C ALA A 90 -10.96 -9.83 18.89
N GLU A 91 -11.89 -9.58 19.77
CA GLU A 91 -12.06 -10.33 21.02
C GLU A 91 -12.59 -11.73 20.70
N ASN A 92 -11.94 -12.74 21.24
CA ASN A 92 -12.45 -14.11 21.16
C ASN A 92 -13.45 -14.34 22.29
N LEU A 93 -14.73 -14.33 21.94
CA LEU A 93 -15.83 -14.58 22.85
C LEU A 93 -16.30 -16.04 22.72
N PRO A 94 -16.95 -16.61 23.75
CA PRO A 94 -17.49 -17.96 23.67
C PRO A 94 -18.62 -18.02 22.64
N ASN A 95 -18.71 -19.14 21.94
CA ASN A 95 -19.89 -19.43 21.14
C ASN A 95 -21.01 -19.93 22.04
N LEU A 96 -22.16 -19.26 21.95
CA LEU A 96 -23.33 -19.57 22.78
C LEU A 96 -24.46 -20.12 21.90
N ARG A 97 -25.20 -21.08 22.46
CA ARG A 97 -26.48 -21.54 21.94
C ARG A 97 -27.54 -20.44 22.10
N TYR A 98 -28.68 -20.60 21.44
CA TYR A 98 -29.79 -19.65 21.56
C TYR A 98 -30.26 -19.48 23.02
N ASN A 99 -30.27 -20.56 23.81
CA ASN A 99 -30.66 -20.56 25.25
C ASN A 99 -29.60 -19.94 26.17
N GLY A 100 -28.42 -19.57 25.65
CA GLY A 100 -27.30 -19.00 26.42
C GLY A 100 -26.27 -20.01 26.92
N ASP A 101 -26.46 -21.29 26.70
CA ASP A 101 -25.47 -22.31 27.05
C ASP A 101 -24.24 -22.19 26.18
N THR A 102 -23.05 -22.44 26.73
CA THR A 102 -21.80 -22.42 26.00
C THR A 102 -21.69 -23.63 25.07
N LEU A 103 -21.65 -23.38 23.76
CA LEU A 103 -21.37 -24.39 22.74
C LEU A 103 -19.84 -24.65 22.62
N ALA A 104 -19.07 -23.59 22.61
CA ALA A 104 -17.61 -23.66 22.59
C ALA A 104 -17.03 -22.52 23.46
N PRO A 105 -16.02 -22.82 24.31
CA PRO A 105 -15.38 -21.81 25.14
C PRO A 105 -14.62 -20.78 24.26
N ALA A 106 -14.39 -19.59 24.79
CA ALA A 106 -13.54 -18.59 24.16
C ALA A 106 -12.12 -19.12 24.04
N ASN A 107 -11.49 -18.82 22.91
CA ASN A 107 -10.04 -18.96 22.82
C ASN A 107 -9.38 -17.93 23.76
N PRO A 108 -8.42 -18.32 24.62
CA PRO A 108 -7.76 -17.40 25.54
C PRO A 108 -6.93 -16.31 24.83
N PHE A 109 -6.63 -16.50 23.56
CA PHE A 109 -5.84 -15.56 22.76
C PHE A 109 -6.75 -14.78 21.81
N PRO A 110 -6.89 -13.45 21.97
CA PRO A 110 -7.62 -12.64 21.01
C PRO A 110 -6.88 -12.62 19.66
N TYR A 111 -7.63 -12.32 18.61
CA TYR A 111 -7.00 -11.97 17.32
C TYR A 111 -6.45 -10.54 17.44
N ASP A 112 -5.14 -10.39 17.46
CA ASP A 112 -4.47 -9.09 17.56
C ASP A 112 -3.30 -9.08 16.58
N VAL A 113 -3.54 -8.45 15.44
CA VAL A 113 -2.59 -8.41 14.32
C VAL A 113 -2.29 -6.96 14.00
N ASP A 114 -1.00 -6.64 13.91
CA ASP A 114 -0.55 -5.35 13.42
C ASP A 114 0.50 -5.50 12.34
N ASN A 115 0.54 -4.53 11.45
CA ASN A 115 1.60 -4.38 10.48
C ASN A 115 1.95 -2.91 10.29
N ALA A 116 3.18 -2.65 9.89
CA ALA A 116 3.70 -1.32 9.69
C ALA A 116 4.52 -1.24 8.41
N LEU A 117 4.42 -0.08 7.76
CA LEU A 117 5.19 0.28 6.59
C LEU A 117 5.95 1.58 6.87
N MET A 118 7.24 1.56 6.66
CA MET A 118 8.13 2.72 6.76
C MET A 118 8.74 2.99 5.40
N SER A 119 8.75 4.24 4.97
CA SER A 119 9.20 4.59 3.63
C SER A 119 10.07 5.83 3.64
N PHE A 120 11.14 5.78 2.85
CA PHE A 120 11.94 6.93 2.47
C PHE A 120 11.86 7.11 0.96
N TYR A 121 11.61 8.32 0.51
CA TYR A 121 11.48 8.57 -0.91
C TYR A 121 12.08 9.90 -1.35
N GLY A 122 12.53 9.90 -2.60
CA GLY A 122 12.99 11.10 -3.29
C GLY A 122 12.50 11.11 -4.72
N ARG A 123 12.07 12.27 -5.20
CA ARG A 123 11.61 12.51 -6.56
C ARG A 123 12.20 13.79 -7.10
N SER A 124 12.63 13.76 -8.33
CA SER A 124 13.08 14.92 -9.09
C SER A 124 12.31 15.03 -10.39
N ASN A 125 11.72 16.18 -10.64
CA ASN A 125 11.16 16.55 -11.94
C ASN A 125 12.00 17.68 -12.52
N ILE A 126 12.47 17.48 -13.75
CA ILE A 126 13.31 18.45 -14.47
C ILE A 126 12.65 18.74 -15.81
N ASN A 127 12.42 20.03 -16.09
CA ASN A 127 11.91 20.50 -17.35
C ASN A 127 12.96 21.40 -18.00
N ILE A 128 13.48 20.99 -19.15
CA ILE A 128 14.50 21.70 -19.90
C ILE A 128 13.84 22.34 -21.11
N LEU A 129 13.79 23.68 -21.15
CA LEU A 129 13.26 24.51 -22.25
C LEU A 129 11.79 24.20 -22.62
N GLY A 130 11.02 23.51 -21.78
CA GLY A 130 9.70 23.00 -22.14
C GLY A 130 9.73 21.83 -23.13
N LYS A 131 10.93 21.43 -23.61
CA LYS A 131 11.15 20.38 -24.59
C LYS A 131 11.30 19.00 -23.94
N TYR A 132 12.21 18.89 -22.97
CA TYR A 132 12.57 17.64 -22.32
C TYR A 132 12.07 17.63 -20.90
N LEU A 133 11.32 16.59 -20.57
CA LEU A 133 10.76 16.35 -19.25
C LEU A 133 11.42 15.09 -18.70
N ILE A 134 12.04 15.19 -17.54
CA ILE A 134 12.71 14.08 -16.88
C ILE A 134 12.13 13.95 -15.48
N THR A 135 11.65 12.77 -15.13
CA THR A 135 11.25 12.43 -13.77
C THR A 135 12.08 11.24 -13.30
N ALA A 136 12.73 11.37 -12.16
CA ALA A 136 13.40 10.27 -11.49
C ALA A 136 12.81 10.12 -10.08
N THR A 137 12.53 8.89 -9.66
CA THR A 137 12.04 8.58 -8.33
C THR A 137 12.83 7.41 -7.75
N LEU A 138 13.17 7.51 -6.49
CA LEU A 138 13.74 6.42 -5.71
C LEU A 138 12.94 6.30 -4.42
N ARG A 139 12.44 5.10 -4.13
CA ARG A 139 11.70 4.80 -2.92
C ARG A 139 12.27 3.55 -2.27
N SER A 140 12.48 3.62 -0.96
CA SER A 140 12.86 2.49 -0.13
C SER A 140 11.78 2.26 0.90
N ASP A 141 11.16 1.09 0.88
CA ASP A 141 10.06 0.73 1.75
C ASP A 141 10.45 -0.45 2.64
N GLY A 142 10.22 -0.32 3.95
CA GLY A 142 10.42 -1.36 4.94
C GLY A 142 9.09 -1.83 5.52
N SER A 143 8.77 -3.10 5.35
CA SER A 143 7.53 -3.70 5.83
C SER A 143 7.77 -4.65 7.00
N SER A 144 6.94 -4.57 8.04
CA SER A 144 6.98 -5.52 9.16
C SER A 144 6.49 -6.92 8.80
N ARG A 145 5.91 -7.11 7.61
CA ARG A 145 5.47 -8.42 7.10
C ARG A 145 6.62 -9.35 6.70
N PHE A 146 7.82 -8.80 6.59
CA PHE A 146 9.03 -9.52 6.19
C PHE A 146 10.05 -9.58 7.33
N SER A 147 10.95 -10.56 7.27
CA SER A 147 12.03 -10.71 8.25
C SER A 147 12.95 -9.49 8.26
N PRO A 148 13.73 -9.27 9.33
CA PRO A 148 14.68 -8.15 9.40
C PRO A 148 15.65 -8.07 8.21
N GLU A 149 15.97 -9.21 7.60
CA GLU A 149 16.93 -9.33 6.51
C GLU A 149 16.33 -8.98 5.14
N SER A 150 15.00 -9.23 4.95
CA SER A 150 14.31 -9.05 3.66
C SER A 150 13.26 -7.93 3.65
N ARG A 151 13.07 -7.23 4.78
CA ARG A 151 11.99 -6.23 4.93
C ARG A 151 12.11 -5.00 4.04
N TRP A 152 13.34 -4.65 3.59
CA TRP A 152 13.56 -3.46 2.80
C TRP A 152 13.53 -3.74 1.30
N GLY A 153 12.61 -3.08 0.60
CA GLY A 153 12.54 -3.05 -0.85
C GLY A 153 13.02 -1.71 -1.42
N LEU A 154 13.71 -1.74 -2.56
CA LEU A 154 14.13 -0.56 -3.30
C LEU A 154 13.40 -0.50 -4.63
N PHE A 155 12.73 0.64 -4.91
CA PHE A 155 11.83 0.83 -6.04
C PHE A 155 12.22 2.08 -6.84
N PRO A 156 13.18 1.95 -7.76
CA PRO A 156 13.57 3.03 -8.66
C PRO A 156 12.59 3.18 -9.82
N SER A 157 12.42 4.41 -10.30
CA SER A 157 11.76 4.69 -11.58
C SER A 157 12.34 5.90 -12.29
N VAL A 158 12.31 5.86 -13.62
CA VAL A 158 12.70 6.97 -14.47
C VAL A 158 11.67 7.11 -15.60
N ALA A 159 11.26 8.34 -15.87
CA ALA A 159 10.40 8.67 -16.98
C ALA A 159 10.99 9.84 -17.79
N LEU A 160 10.91 9.73 -19.10
CA LEU A 160 11.34 10.73 -20.06
C LEU A 160 10.16 11.16 -20.91
N GLY A 161 10.03 12.45 -21.14
CA GLY A 161 9.05 13.03 -22.05
C GLY A 161 9.74 14.01 -22.99
N TRP A 162 9.40 13.94 -24.27
CA TRP A 162 9.91 14.84 -25.30
C TRP A 162 8.75 15.50 -26.03
N ASN A 163 8.68 16.83 -25.91
CA ASN A 163 7.73 17.66 -26.63
C ASN A 163 8.33 17.98 -28.03
N VAL A 164 8.03 17.16 -29.02
CA VAL A 164 8.66 17.17 -30.34
C VAL A 164 8.45 18.49 -31.06
N LEU A 165 7.27 19.09 -31.00
CA LEU A 165 6.94 20.33 -31.70
C LEU A 165 7.58 21.58 -31.05
N GLU A 166 8.23 21.47 -29.92
CA GLU A 166 9.00 22.56 -29.33
C GLU A 166 10.45 22.61 -29.89
N GLU A 167 10.86 21.59 -30.67
CA GLU A 167 12.13 21.63 -31.40
C GLU A 167 12.07 22.54 -32.63
N ASP A 168 13.16 23.27 -32.86
CA ASP A 168 13.23 24.22 -33.97
C ASP A 168 13.02 23.56 -35.33
N LEU A 169 13.47 22.30 -35.46
CA LEU A 169 13.29 21.48 -36.66
C LEU A 169 11.81 21.16 -36.96
N PHE A 170 10.99 21.03 -35.95
CA PHE A 170 9.60 20.63 -36.09
C PHE A 170 8.60 21.76 -35.84
N LYS A 171 9.05 22.98 -35.53
CA LYS A 171 8.17 24.12 -35.26
C LYS A 171 7.27 24.47 -36.46
N SER A 172 7.70 24.22 -37.68
CA SER A 172 6.89 24.44 -38.89
C SER A 172 5.65 23.55 -38.97
N LEU A 173 5.66 22.42 -38.29
CA LEU A 173 4.51 21.49 -38.19
C LEU A 173 3.47 21.97 -37.17
N LYS A 174 3.89 22.80 -36.19
CA LYS A 174 3.03 23.37 -35.17
C LYS A 174 2.12 24.44 -35.76
N GLY A 175 0.82 24.26 -35.62
CA GLY A 175 -0.15 25.26 -36.06
C GLY A 175 -0.89 24.98 -37.37
N SER A 176 -0.48 23.97 -38.17
CA SER A 176 -1.29 23.52 -39.31
C SER A 176 -2.48 22.67 -38.84
N LYS A 177 -2.32 21.38 -38.79
CA LYS A 177 -3.32 20.42 -38.24
C LYS A 177 -2.90 19.84 -36.90
N VAL A 178 -1.58 19.76 -36.63
CA VAL A 178 -1.00 19.21 -35.40
C VAL A 178 -0.70 20.36 -34.41
N SER A 179 -1.21 20.24 -33.21
CA SER A 179 -1.07 21.26 -32.15
C SER A 179 -0.04 20.85 -31.08
N SER A 180 0.07 19.57 -30.78
CA SER A 180 1.05 19.02 -29.86
C SER A 180 1.43 17.59 -30.25
N LEU A 181 2.67 17.23 -30.01
CA LEU A 181 3.20 15.88 -30.18
C LEU A 181 4.19 15.63 -29.05
N LYS A 182 3.92 14.64 -28.20
CA LYS A 182 4.78 14.27 -27.10
C LYS A 182 5.06 12.77 -27.14
N VAL A 183 6.34 12.44 -27.05
CA VAL A 183 6.81 11.05 -26.90
C VAL A 183 7.18 10.82 -25.43
N ARG A 184 6.80 9.69 -24.90
CA ARG A 184 7.07 9.30 -23.51
C ARG A 184 7.73 7.93 -23.47
N ALA A 185 8.67 7.76 -22.56
CA ALA A 185 9.24 6.46 -22.20
C ALA A 185 9.45 6.40 -20.69
N SER A 186 9.14 5.28 -20.09
CA SER A 186 9.39 5.10 -18.66
C SER A 186 9.74 3.66 -18.33
N ILE A 187 10.52 3.52 -17.26
CA ILE A 187 10.83 2.24 -16.66
C ILE A 187 10.78 2.41 -15.15
N GLY A 188 10.18 1.44 -14.46
CA GLY A 188 10.08 1.45 -13.01
C GLY A 188 9.93 0.06 -12.43
N VAL A 189 10.27 -0.04 -11.15
CA VAL A 189 10.03 -1.22 -10.32
C VAL A 189 9.03 -0.83 -9.25
N THR A 190 7.98 -1.63 -9.08
CA THR A 190 7.00 -1.52 -8.00
C THR A 190 7.07 -2.75 -7.12
N GLY A 191 6.79 -2.58 -5.82
CA GLY A 191 6.75 -3.66 -4.84
C GLY A 191 5.33 -3.92 -4.34
N GLN A 192 5.02 -5.19 -4.10
CA GLN A 192 3.80 -5.61 -3.42
C GLN A 192 4.18 -6.30 -2.11
N GLN A 193 3.57 -5.87 -1.00
CA GLN A 193 3.78 -6.43 0.34
C GLN A 193 2.58 -7.22 0.87
N ASP A 194 1.43 -7.18 0.18
CA ASP A 194 0.21 -7.84 0.64
C ASP A 194 0.24 -9.33 0.30
N ILE A 195 0.68 -10.12 1.27
CA ILE A 195 0.88 -11.56 1.19
C ILE A 195 -0.15 -12.34 2.02
N TYR A 196 -1.25 -11.70 2.42
CA TYR A 196 -2.34 -12.27 3.25
C TYR A 196 -1.92 -12.76 4.64
N ASN A 197 -0.64 -12.70 5.02
CA ASN A 197 -0.12 -13.12 6.31
C ASN A 197 0.88 -12.10 6.84
N ASP A 198 0.55 -11.44 7.94
CA ASP A 198 1.40 -10.41 8.54
C ASP A 198 2.64 -10.98 9.24
N TYR A 199 2.66 -12.31 9.48
CA TYR A 199 3.71 -13.02 10.23
C TYR A 199 4.23 -14.26 9.49
N GLY A 200 4.08 -14.32 8.17
CA GLY A 200 4.45 -15.47 7.35
C GLY A 200 5.94 -15.88 7.40
N TYR A 201 6.80 -15.01 7.91
CA TYR A 201 8.23 -15.29 8.11
C TYR A 201 8.56 -15.88 9.50
N ILE A 202 7.59 -15.93 10.42
CA ILE A 202 7.77 -16.43 11.78
C ILE A 202 7.34 -17.88 11.85
N ALA A 203 8.25 -18.75 12.35
CA ALA A 203 7.90 -20.13 12.64
C ALA A 203 6.87 -20.20 13.78
N ASN A 204 5.75 -20.81 13.53
CA ASN A 204 4.70 -21.02 14.53
C ASN A 204 4.11 -22.42 14.45
N TYR A 205 3.32 -22.77 15.45
CA TYR A 205 2.60 -24.04 15.53
C TYR A 205 1.10 -23.79 15.64
N ALA A 206 0.34 -24.51 14.84
CA ALA A 206 -1.11 -24.56 14.96
C ALA A 206 -1.56 -25.83 15.69
N TYR A 207 -2.68 -25.75 16.38
CA TYR A 207 -3.34 -26.96 16.89
C TYR A 207 -3.83 -27.79 15.71
N GLY A 208 -3.61 -29.10 15.81
CA GLY A 208 -4.23 -30.06 14.91
C GLY A 208 -5.76 -29.99 14.96
N THR A 209 -6.39 -30.56 13.94
CA THR A 209 -7.85 -30.74 13.97
C THR A 209 -8.27 -31.59 15.18
N GLY A 210 -9.52 -31.46 15.65
CA GLY A 210 -10.03 -32.22 16.81
C GLY A 210 -9.91 -33.74 16.72
N THR A 211 -9.61 -34.28 15.52
CA THR A 211 -9.32 -35.70 15.29
C THR A 211 -7.83 -36.04 15.35
N ALA A 212 -6.93 -35.05 15.36
CA ALA A 212 -5.49 -35.25 15.44
C ALA A 212 -5.03 -35.15 16.91
N GLN A 213 -5.17 -36.25 17.62
CA GLN A 213 -4.89 -36.34 19.06
C GLN A 213 -4.01 -37.56 19.37
N TYR A 214 -3.12 -37.43 20.35
CA TYR A 214 -2.45 -38.56 20.97
C TYR A 214 -3.23 -39.00 22.21
N GLN A 215 -3.42 -40.30 22.33
CA GLN A 215 -4.03 -40.90 23.53
C GLN A 215 -2.94 -41.36 24.51
N PHE A 216 -3.03 -40.87 25.76
CA PHE A 216 -2.21 -41.35 26.87
C PHE A 216 -3.16 -41.81 27.99
N GLY A 217 -3.30 -43.13 28.15
CA GLY A 217 -4.33 -43.71 29.00
C GLY A 217 -5.73 -43.34 28.48
N ASP A 218 -6.56 -42.78 29.33
CA ASP A 218 -7.92 -42.32 28.99
C ASP A 218 -7.98 -40.85 28.55
N ASN A 219 -6.84 -40.18 28.45
CA ASN A 219 -6.75 -38.77 28.05
C ASN A 219 -6.28 -38.60 26.62
N PHE A 220 -6.92 -37.67 25.91
CA PHE A 220 -6.59 -37.27 24.56
C PHE A 220 -5.95 -35.87 24.55
N TYR A 221 -4.78 -35.74 23.93
CA TYR A 221 -4.03 -34.50 23.82
C TYR A 221 -3.95 -34.05 22.37
N ASN A 222 -4.32 -32.80 22.12
CA ASN A 222 -4.23 -32.21 20.79
C ASN A 222 -2.76 -32.13 20.33
N VAL A 223 -2.51 -32.53 19.09
CA VAL A 223 -1.21 -32.43 18.47
C VAL A 223 -0.98 -31.02 17.95
N LEU A 224 0.21 -30.50 18.20
CA LEU A 224 0.70 -29.28 17.52
C LEU A 224 1.37 -29.67 16.22
N ARG A 225 1.07 -28.97 15.16
CA ARG A 225 1.76 -29.10 13.86
C ARG A 225 2.47 -27.80 13.54
N PRO A 226 3.68 -27.83 12.92
CA PRO A 226 4.28 -26.63 12.40
C PRO A 226 3.41 -26.07 11.27
N ASP A 227 3.20 -24.76 11.26
CA ASP A 227 2.65 -24.08 10.10
C ASP A 227 3.75 -23.80 9.08
N ALA A 228 3.35 -23.67 7.82
CA ALA A 228 4.27 -23.25 6.78
C ALA A 228 4.74 -21.81 7.03
N TYR A 229 6.03 -21.60 7.02
CA TYR A 229 6.64 -20.27 7.10
C TYR A 229 7.79 -20.16 6.12
N ASP A 230 8.11 -18.94 5.72
CA ASP A 230 9.29 -18.65 4.91
C ASP A 230 10.03 -17.44 5.50
N TYR A 231 11.16 -17.71 6.15
CA TYR A 231 11.99 -16.66 6.74
C TYR A 231 12.57 -15.70 5.71
N PHE A 232 12.77 -16.16 4.47
CA PHE A 232 13.31 -15.36 3.36
C PHE A 232 12.23 -14.74 2.48
N LEU A 233 10.99 -14.75 2.96
CA LEU A 233 9.89 -14.09 2.29
C LEU A 233 10.24 -12.62 2.02
N GLU A 234 10.13 -12.19 0.77
CA GLU A 234 10.53 -10.86 0.33
C GLU A 234 9.44 -10.18 -0.52
N TRP A 235 9.68 -8.93 -0.85
CA TRP A 235 8.81 -8.14 -1.72
C TRP A 235 8.62 -8.81 -3.08
N GLU A 236 7.38 -8.96 -3.51
CA GLU A 236 7.07 -9.24 -4.90
C GLU A 236 7.37 -7.99 -5.73
N LYS A 237 8.22 -8.11 -6.75
CA LYS A 237 8.69 -6.98 -7.55
C LYS A 237 8.20 -7.10 -8.98
N THR A 238 7.50 -6.08 -9.44
CA THR A 238 7.06 -5.97 -10.83
C THR A 238 7.86 -4.88 -11.53
N ARG A 239 8.53 -5.23 -12.63
CA ARG A 239 9.22 -4.28 -13.50
C ARG A 239 8.32 -3.96 -14.67
N THR A 240 8.02 -2.67 -14.86
CA THR A 240 7.21 -2.18 -15.97
C THR A 240 8.04 -1.25 -16.86
N THR A 241 7.95 -1.44 -18.17
CA THR A 241 8.48 -0.53 -19.18
C THR A 241 7.31 -0.03 -20.02
N ASN A 242 7.22 1.29 -20.22
CA ASN A 242 6.11 1.91 -20.92
C ASN A 242 6.65 2.87 -21.99
N PHE A 243 6.03 2.85 -23.17
CA PHE A 243 6.23 3.81 -24.26
C PHE A 243 4.90 4.46 -24.59
N GLY A 244 4.87 5.79 -24.68
CA GLY A 244 3.65 6.53 -24.95
C GLY A 244 3.84 7.58 -26.03
N LEU A 245 2.76 7.82 -26.78
CA LEU A 245 2.66 8.86 -27.80
C LEU A 245 1.39 9.66 -27.56
N ASP A 246 1.52 10.97 -27.32
CA ASP A 246 0.39 11.88 -27.17
C ASP A 246 0.35 12.82 -28.38
N LEU A 247 -0.78 12.88 -29.07
CA LEU A 247 -1.03 13.71 -30.24
C LEU A 247 -2.22 14.62 -30.01
N GLY A 248 -2.01 15.92 -30.15
CA GLY A 248 -3.08 16.92 -30.16
C GLY A 248 -3.25 17.52 -31.55
N MET A 249 -4.46 17.65 -32.05
CA MET A 249 -4.80 18.18 -33.34
C MET A 249 -5.87 19.27 -33.27
N PHE A 250 -5.95 20.12 -34.30
CA PHE A 250 -6.95 21.17 -34.46
C PHE A 250 -7.07 22.11 -33.25
N LYS A 251 -5.94 22.66 -32.79
CA LYS A 251 -5.83 23.48 -31.56
C LYS A 251 -6.27 22.70 -30.29
N ASN A 252 -5.81 21.44 -30.21
CA ASN A 252 -6.13 20.48 -29.13
C ASN A 252 -7.64 20.17 -28.97
N ARG A 253 -8.43 20.32 -30.05
CA ARG A 253 -9.83 19.89 -30.02
C ARG A 253 -9.97 18.38 -30.11
N VAL A 254 -8.98 17.73 -30.73
CA VAL A 254 -8.87 16.25 -30.79
C VAL A 254 -7.55 15.87 -30.14
N ASN A 255 -7.62 14.98 -29.16
CA ASN A 255 -6.45 14.42 -28.47
C ASN A 255 -6.50 12.89 -28.56
N ALA A 256 -5.36 12.30 -28.88
CA ALA A 256 -5.17 10.85 -28.93
C ALA A 256 -3.93 10.48 -28.13
N SER A 257 -4.01 9.39 -27.36
CA SER A 257 -2.87 8.79 -26.67
C SER A 257 -2.79 7.31 -27.01
N LEU A 258 -1.56 6.85 -27.24
CA LEU A 258 -1.24 5.44 -27.44
C LEU A 258 -0.18 5.05 -26.41
N ASP A 259 -0.45 4.01 -25.64
CA ASP A 259 0.47 3.45 -24.66
C ASP A 259 0.73 1.98 -24.94
N LEU A 260 2.02 1.59 -24.84
CA LEU A 260 2.50 0.22 -24.94
C LEU A 260 3.26 -0.10 -23.65
N TYR A 261 2.86 -1.16 -22.92
CA TYR A 261 3.45 -1.59 -21.65
C TYR A 261 3.51 -3.11 -21.55
#